data_2f6d029e8f3cff5372b2ad34e6662481
#
_entry.id   2f6d029e8f3cff5372b2ad34e6662481
#
_cell.length_a   1.000
_cell.length_b   1.000
_cell.length_c   1.000
_cell.angle_alpha   90.00
_cell.angle_beta   90.00
_cell.angle_gamma   90.00
#
_symmetry.space_group_name_H-M   'P 1'
#
loop_
_entity.id
_entity.type
_entity.pdbx_description
1 polymer ?
#
loop_
_entity_poly.entity_id
_entity_poly.type
_entity_poly.pdbx_seq_one_letter_code
_entity_poly.pdbx_strand_id
1 'polypeptide(L)'
;MSIIIIVLPKPEDAKKIRKILMEHGFENTVACTTAAQALMEINKYPAGLVISGYKLPDMYYRELAGSLPRFFEMLLIGSANVVSSAESGIMAVTMPIRIYELVNTVEMLLYQLERRLKREKKKPKARSQRDQNYIT
;
A
#
# COMPACT_ATOMS: atom_id res chain seq x y z
N MET A 1 3.54 -1.85 -12.98
CA MET A 1 3.11 -2.94 -12.11
C MET A 1 3.32 -2.58 -10.65
N SER A 2 2.34 -2.87 -9.82
CA SER A 2 2.36 -2.46 -8.43
C SER A 2 2.93 -3.55 -7.54
N ILE A 3 3.71 -3.14 -6.54
CA ILE A 3 4.26 -4.04 -5.53
C ILE A 3 3.31 -4.08 -4.33
N ILE A 4 3.27 -5.20 -3.63
CA ILE A 4 2.61 -5.28 -2.34
C ILE A 4 3.69 -5.50 -1.28
N ILE A 5 3.81 -4.57 -0.36
CA ILE A 5 4.81 -4.64 0.70
C ILE A 5 4.09 -4.87 2.01
N ILE A 6 4.41 -5.98 2.67
CA ILE A 6 3.80 -6.35 3.93
C ILE A 6 4.81 -6.04 5.03
N VAL A 7 4.44 -5.16 5.97
CA VAL A 7 5.34 -4.83 7.07
C VAL A 7 4.64 -5.04 8.40
N LEU A 8 5.05 -6.08 9.11
CA LEU A 8 4.50 -6.47 10.41
C LEU A 8 5.66 -6.82 11.32
N PRO A 9 5.55 -6.48 12.63
CA PRO A 9 6.68 -6.71 13.56
C PRO A 9 7.10 -8.16 13.68
N LYS A 10 6.15 -9.08 13.58
CA LYS A 10 6.45 -10.51 13.71
C LYS A 10 6.65 -11.12 12.32
N PRO A 11 7.83 -11.70 12.06
CA PRO A 11 8.10 -12.28 10.74
C PRO A 11 7.08 -13.33 10.32
N GLU A 12 6.62 -14.15 11.26
CA GLU A 12 5.68 -15.21 10.92
C GLU A 12 4.33 -14.64 10.47
N ASP A 13 3.92 -13.50 11.03
CA ASP A 13 2.68 -12.87 10.61
C ASP A 13 2.81 -12.30 9.20
N ALA A 14 3.94 -11.64 8.93
CA ALA A 14 4.20 -11.09 7.61
C ALA A 14 4.24 -12.19 6.55
N LYS A 15 4.89 -13.30 6.87
CA LYS A 15 4.98 -14.42 5.94
C LYS A 15 3.63 -15.06 5.70
N LYS A 16 2.80 -15.14 6.72
CA LYS A 16 1.46 -15.72 6.60
C LYS A 16 0.60 -14.88 5.64
N ILE A 17 0.62 -13.57 5.82
CA ILE A 17 -0.13 -12.67 4.94
C ILE A 17 0.39 -12.79 3.50
N ARG A 18 1.71 -12.80 3.34
CA ARG A 18 2.31 -12.94 2.01
C ARG A 18 1.86 -14.23 1.33
N LYS A 19 1.87 -15.33 2.10
CA LYS A 19 1.46 -16.62 1.54
C LYS A 19 0.01 -16.59 1.07
N ILE A 20 -0.88 -16.00 1.88
CA ILE A 20 -2.29 -15.87 1.51
C ILE A 20 -2.42 -15.12 0.19
N LEU A 21 -1.73 -13.99 0.08
CA LEU A 21 -1.83 -13.17 -1.12
C LEU A 21 -1.26 -13.88 -2.34
N MET A 22 -0.14 -14.56 -2.19
CA MET A 22 0.45 -15.30 -3.29
C MET A 22 -0.46 -16.43 -3.77
N GLU A 23 -1.13 -17.10 -2.83
CA GLU A 23 -2.08 -18.16 -3.18
C GLU A 23 -3.29 -17.64 -3.94
N HIS A 24 -3.56 -16.35 -3.82
CA HIS A 24 -4.66 -15.72 -4.52
C HIS A 24 -4.23 -14.90 -5.73
N GLY A 25 -3.03 -15.14 -6.22
CA GLY A 25 -2.58 -14.56 -7.47
C GLY A 25 -1.77 -13.28 -7.36
N PHE A 26 -1.53 -12.78 -6.16
CA PHE A 26 -0.73 -11.57 -5.97
C PHE A 26 0.73 -11.98 -5.80
N GLU A 27 1.44 -12.11 -6.90
CA GLU A 27 2.80 -12.67 -6.88
C GLU A 27 3.88 -11.66 -6.54
N ASN A 28 3.64 -10.39 -6.82
CA ASN A 28 4.64 -9.35 -6.59
C ASN A 28 4.51 -8.81 -5.16
N THR A 29 4.96 -9.60 -4.20
CA THR A 29 4.84 -9.30 -2.78
C THR A 29 6.17 -9.45 -2.06
N VAL A 30 6.39 -8.58 -1.05
CA VAL A 30 7.58 -8.61 -0.21
C VAL A 30 7.15 -8.50 1.24
N ALA A 31 7.81 -9.26 2.13
CA ALA A 31 7.53 -9.22 3.57
C ALA A 31 8.69 -8.57 4.31
N CYS A 32 8.37 -7.61 5.17
CA CYS A 32 9.34 -6.87 5.97
C CYS A 32 8.89 -6.84 7.42
N THR A 33 9.81 -6.53 8.33
CA THR A 33 9.47 -6.40 9.75
C THR A 33 9.68 -4.99 10.30
N THR A 34 10.33 -4.12 9.57
CA THR A 34 10.54 -2.72 9.97
C THR A 34 10.13 -1.77 8.88
N ALA A 35 9.82 -0.54 9.28
CA ALA A 35 9.48 0.50 8.32
C ALA A 35 10.68 0.85 7.44
N ALA A 36 11.88 0.82 8.00
CA ALA A 36 13.09 1.08 7.22
C ALA A 36 13.22 0.10 6.06
N GLN A 37 12.97 -1.18 6.30
CA GLN A 37 13.00 -2.18 5.24
C GLN A 37 11.91 -1.90 4.20
N ALA A 38 10.72 -1.53 4.66
CA ALA A 38 9.62 -1.23 3.75
C ALA A 38 9.96 -0.04 2.87
N LEU A 39 10.55 1.01 3.43
CA LEU A 39 10.92 2.18 2.66
C LEU A 39 11.98 1.88 1.61
N MET A 40 12.90 0.98 1.93
CA MET A 40 13.89 0.55 0.93
C MET A 40 13.21 -0.14 -0.25
N GLU A 41 12.22 -0.98 0.04
CA GLU A 41 11.49 -1.65 -1.04
C GLU A 41 10.64 -0.66 -1.83
N ILE A 42 9.99 0.27 -1.14
CA ILE A 42 9.16 1.29 -1.78
C ILE A 42 9.95 2.06 -2.85
N ASN A 43 11.20 2.37 -2.55
CA ASN A 43 12.02 3.14 -3.47
C ASN A 43 12.37 2.42 -4.78
N LYS A 44 12.14 1.13 -4.83
CA LYS A 44 12.45 0.33 -6.02
C LYS A 44 11.29 0.28 -7.02
N TYR A 45 10.11 0.78 -6.65
CA TYR A 45 8.91 0.60 -7.46
C TYR A 45 8.19 1.92 -7.65
N PRO A 46 7.51 2.10 -8.79
CA PRO A 46 6.77 3.35 -9.05
C PRO A 46 5.46 3.43 -8.29
N ALA A 47 4.89 2.31 -7.89
CA ALA A 47 3.57 2.28 -7.27
C ALA A 47 3.39 1.01 -6.46
N GLY A 48 2.52 1.06 -5.47
CA GLY A 48 2.25 -0.13 -4.70
C GLY A 48 1.31 0.08 -3.52
N LEU A 49 1.13 -1.01 -2.79
CA LEU A 49 0.31 -1.06 -1.60
C LEU A 49 1.17 -1.52 -0.42
N VAL A 50 1.09 -0.78 0.68
CA VAL A 50 1.78 -1.16 1.91
C VAL A 50 0.75 -1.67 2.91
N ILE A 51 0.90 -2.93 3.32
CA ILE A 51 0.05 -3.53 4.35
C ILE A 51 0.83 -3.48 5.65
N SER A 52 0.38 -2.65 6.59
CA SER A 52 1.15 -2.32 7.78
C SER A 52 0.41 -2.65 9.06
N GLY A 53 1.16 -3.07 10.08
CA GLY A 53 0.66 -3.12 11.44
C GLY A 53 0.58 -1.72 12.04
N TYR A 54 -0.06 -1.61 13.19
CA TYR A 54 -0.26 -0.34 13.86
C TYR A 54 1.07 0.27 14.34
N LYS A 55 1.87 -0.56 15.00
CA LYS A 55 3.15 -0.13 15.57
C LYS A 55 4.25 -1.05 15.06
N LEU A 56 5.23 -0.46 14.41
CA LEU A 56 6.40 -1.19 13.93
C LEU A 56 7.55 -0.97 14.89
N PRO A 57 8.62 -1.77 14.83
CA PRO A 57 9.74 -1.58 15.77
C PRO A 57 10.34 -0.18 15.71
N ASP A 58 10.33 0.44 14.54
CA ASP A 58 11.00 1.73 14.35
C ASP A 58 10.06 2.92 14.15
N MET A 59 8.75 2.70 13.93
CA MET A 59 7.80 3.81 13.85
C MET A 59 6.37 3.31 13.85
N TYR A 60 5.42 4.22 14.06
CA TYR A 60 4.00 3.89 13.94
C TYR A 60 3.57 3.96 12.49
N TYR A 61 2.45 3.29 12.19
CA TYR A 61 1.93 3.25 10.80
C TYR A 61 1.69 4.65 10.24
N ARG A 62 1.30 5.59 11.09
CA ARG A 62 1.03 6.96 10.65
C ARG A 62 2.26 7.62 10.05
N GLU A 63 3.38 7.41 10.71
CA GLU A 63 4.64 7.98 10.23
C GLU A 63 5.03 7.36 8.89
N LEU A 64 4.87 6.05 8.78
CA LEU A 64 5.17 5.37 7.52
C LEU A 64 4.23 5.86 6.42
N ALA A 65 2.94 6.00 6.73
CA ALA A 65 1.96 6.48 5.76
C ALA A 65 2.32 7.88 5.25
N GLY A 66 2.81 8.73 6.16
CA GLY A 66 3.23 10.09 5.78
C GLY A 66 4.47 10.12 4.92
N SER A 67 5.21 9.02 4.85
CA SER A 67 6.42 8.93 4.04
C SER A 67 6.18 8.27 2.69
N LEU A 68 4.95 7.85 2.39
CA LEU A 68 4.68 7.15 1.16
C LEU A 68 4.67 8.09 -0.05
N PRO A 69 5.27 7.67 -1.17
CA PRO A 69 5.19 8.44 -2.39
C PRO A 69 3.76 8.48 -2.94
N ARG A 70 3.56 9.29 -3.94
CA ARG A 70 2.25 9.62 -4.49
C ARG A 70 1.39 8.40 -4.88
N PHE A 71 2.01 7.38 -5.45
CA PHE A 71 1.26 6.23 -5.96
C PHE A 71 1.39 5.01 -5.07
N PHE A 72 1.51 5.25 -3.76
CA PHE A 72 1.46 4.19 -2.77
C PHE A 72 0.28 4.42 -1.84
N GLU A 73 -0.43 3.35 -1.53
CA GLU A 73 -1.54 3.37 -0.59
C GLU A 73 -1.21 2.48 0.59
N MET A 74 -1.89 2.71 1.71
CA MET A 74 -1.67 1.89 2.90
C MET A 74 -2.94 1.16 3.29
N LEU A 75 -2.78 -0.10 3.71
CA LEU A 75 -3.82 -0.90 4.34
C LEU A 75 -3.35 -1.23 5.74
N LEU A 76 -4.10 -0.81 6.74
CA LEU A 76 -3.76 -1.04 8.15
C LEU A 76 -4.36 -2.36 8.62
N ILE A 77 -3.57 -3.16 9.33
CA ILE A 77 -4.06 -4.37 9.98
C ILE A 77 -3.90 -4.21 11.48
N GLY A 78 -4.97 -4.45 12.23
CA GLY A 78 -4.88 -4.33 13.67
C GLY A 78 -6.12 -4.85 14.37
N SER A 79 -6.13 -4.72 15.71
CA SER A 79 -7.29 -5.08 16.52
C SER A 79 -8.44 -4.14 16.22
N ALA A 80 -9.64 -4.49 16.72
CA ALA A 80 -10.82 -3.65 16.52
C ALA A 80 -10.60 -2.23 17.04
N ASN A 81 -9.93 -2.08 18.17
CA ASN A 81 -9.66 -0.76 18.74
C ASN A 81 -8.73 0.05 17.84
N VAL A 82 -7.71 -0.59 17.31
CA VAL A 82 -6.78 0.06 16.40
C VAL A 82 -7.49 0.50 15.12
N VAL A 83 -8.30 -0.39 14.56
CA VAL A 83 -9.01 -0.11 13.31
C VAL A 83 -9.98 1.04 13.48
N SER A 84 -10.70 1.08 14.61
CA SER A 84 -11.68 2.14 14.85
C SER A 84 -11.03 3.51 15.06
N SER A 85 -9.76 3.54 15.42
CA SER A 85 -9.02 4.80 15.61
C SER A 85 -8.11 5.12 14.45
N ALA A 86 -8.22 4.39 13.34
CA ALA A 86 -7.36 4.61 12.18
C ALA A 86 -7.57 5.99 11.58
N GLU A 87 -6.51 6.52 11.00
CA GLU A 87 -6.56 7.82 10.34
C GLU A 87 -7.58 7.81 9.20
N SER A 88 -8.24 8.95 9.04
CA SER A 88 -9.18 9.11 7.93
C SER A 88 -8.46 8.92 6.60
N GLY A 89 -9.10 8.16 5.72
CA GLY A 89 -8.53 7.90 4.40
C GLY A 89 -7.65 6.66 4.32
N ILE A 90 -7.38 6.01 5.45
CA ILE A 90 -6.63 4.77 5.44
C ILE A 90 -7.58 3.60 5.65
N MET A 91 -7.59 2.68 4.69
CA MET A 91 -8.39 1.46 4.82
C MET A 91 -7.78 0.56 5.88
N ALA A 92 -8.63 -0.20 6.56
CA ALA A 92 -8.16 -1.07 7.64
C ALA A 92 -8.92 -2.39 7.64
N VAL A 93 -8.22 -3.44 8.06
CA VAL A 93 -8.78 -4.79 8.21
C VAL A 93 -8.53 -5.24 9.64
N THR A 94 -9.57 -5.77 10.28
CA THR A 94 -9.51 -6.15 11.69
C THR A 94 -8.96 -7.57 11.86
N MET A 95 -8.11 -7.76 12.86
CA MET A 95 -7.68 -9.07 13.27
C MET A 95 -8.76 -9.77 14.10
N PRO A 96 -8.93 -11.08 14.01
CA PRO A 96 -8.18 -12.00 13.16
C PRO A 96 -8.55 -11.84 11.69
N ILE A 97 -7.56 -12.09 10.81
CA ILE A 97 -7.73 -11.86 9.39
C ILE A 97 -8.74 -12.85 8.80
N ARG A 98 -9.69 -12.30 8.05
CA ARG A 98 -10.58 -13.08 7.19
C ARG A 98 -10.02 -13.03 5.79
N ILE A 99 -9.72 -14.20 5.23
CA ILE A 99 -9.01 -14.28 3.97
C ILE A 99 -9.73 -13.51 2.85
N TYR A 100 -11.04 -13.71 2.73
CA TYR A 100 -11.78 -13.06 1.64
C TYR A 100 -11.83 -11.55 1.82
N GLU A 101 -11.95 -11.08 3.05
CA GLU A 101 -11.95 -9.66 3.32
C GLU A 101 -10.62 -9.04 2.94
N LEU A 102 -9.52 -9.69 3.32
CA LEU A 102 -8.19 -9.22 2.97
C LEU A 102 -7.98 -9.19 1.47
N VAL A 103 -8.29 -10.30 0.81
CA VAL A 103 -8.08 -10.41 -0.64
C VAL A 103 -8.93 -9.38 -1.40
N ASN A 104 -10.18 -9.25 -1.02
CA ASN A 104 -11.07 -8.29 -1.71
C ASN A 104 -10.61 -6.85 -1.49
N THR A 105 -10.17 -6.52 -0.29
CA THR A 105 -9.69 -5.17 -0.01
C THR A 105 -8.43 -4.87 -0.80
N VAL A 106 -7.51 -5.83 -0.86
CA VAL A 106 -6.28 -5.67 -1.64
C VAL A 106 -6.61 -5.47 -3.12
N GLU A 107 -7.50 -6.31 -3.66
CA GLU A 107 -7.92 -6.17 -5.06
C GLU A 107 -8.51 -4.80 -5.34
N MET A 108 -9.38 -4.34 -4.47
CA MET A 108 -10.02 -3.04 -4.64
C MET A 108 -8.99 -1.90 -4.64
N LEU A 109 -8.08 -1.93 -3.68
CA LEU A 109 -7.07 -0.88 -3.57
C LEU A 109 -6.12 -0.87 -4.76
N LEU A 110 -5.71 -2.05 -5.21
CA LEU A 110 -4.85 -2.13 -6.39
C LEU A 110 -5.57 -1.67 -7.65
N TYR A 111 -6.84 -2.01 -7.77
CA TYR A 111 -7.63 -1.57 -8.91
C TYR A 111 -7.73 -0.04 -8.96
N GLN A 112 -8.02 0.58 -7.83
CA GLN A 112 -8.09 2.02 -7.73
C GLN A 112 -6.76 2.68 -8.05
N LEU A 113 -5.68 2.09 -7.55
CA LEU A 113 -4.35 2.59 -7.79
C LEU A 113 -3.99 2.52 -9.27
N GLU A 114 -4.28 1.40 -9.92
CA GLU A 114 -4.00 1.25 -11.35
C GLU A 114 -4.78 2.26 -12.18
N ARG A 115 -6.01 2.53 -11.80
CA ARG A 115 -6.80 3.54 -12.51
C ARG A 115 -6.19 4.93 -12.35
N ARG A 116 -5.71 5.27 -11.17
CA ARG A 116 -5.05 6.55 -10.94
C ARG A 116 -3.79 6.67 -11.78
N LEU A 117 -3.02 5.59 -11.85
CA LEU A 117 -1.81 5.57 -12.67
C LEU A 117 -2.11 5.82 -14.14
N LYS A 118 -3.16 5.21 -14.65
CA LYS A 118 -3.55 5.41 -16.05
C LYS A 118 -3.94 6.85 -16.31
N ARG A 119 -4.69 7.45 -15.41
CA ARG A 119 -5.09 8.84 -15.56
C ARG A 119 -3.90 9.78 -15.55
N GLU A 120 -2.94 9.53 -14.67
CA GLU A 120 -1.76 10.38 -14.58
C GLU A 120 -0.89 10.29 -15.82
N LYS A 121 -0.81 9.13 -16.42
CA LYS A 121 -0.03 8.98 -17.63
C LYS A 121 -0.58 9.79 -18.78
N LYS A 122 -1.89 9.96 -18.84
CA LYS A 122 -2.52 10.73 -19.91
C LYS A 122 -2.45 12.22 -19.67
N LYS A 123 -2.71 12.63 -18.45
CA LYS A 123 -2.80 14.05 -18.11
C LYS A 123 -1.54 14.85 -18.38
N PRO A 124 -0.37 14.40 -17.94
CA PRO A 124 0.84 15.22 -18.05
C PRO A 124 1.15 15.61 -19.48
N LYS A 125 0.99 14.69 -20.40
CA LYS A 125 1.27 15.00 -21.80
C LYS A 125 0.34 16.07 -22.35
N ALA A 126 -0.93 15.91 -22.11
CA ALA A 126 -1.90 16.88 -22.60
C ALA A 126 -1.64 18.25 -22.01
N ARG A 127 -1.32 18.27 -20.74
CA ARG A 127 -1.08 19.53 -20.05
C ARG A 127 0.17 20.23 -20.57
N SER A 128 1.23 19.46 -20.73
CA SER A 128 2.47 20.02 -21.23
C SER A 128 2.30 20.65 -22.59
N GLN A 129 1.64 19.97 -23.46
CA GLN A 129 1.40 20.50 -24.80
C GLN A 129 0.58 21.76 -24.75
N ARG A 130 -0.43 21.76 -23.93
CA ARG A 130 -1.28 22.92 -23.81
C ARG A 130 -0.51 24.11 -23.27
N ASP A 131 0.32 23.86 -22.26
CA ASP A 131 1.11 24.91 -21.65
C ASP A 131 2.03 25.54 -22.67
N GLN A 132 2.58 24.75 -23.55
CA GLN A 132 3.47 25.27 -24.57
C GLN A 132 2.72 26.01 -25.61
N ASN A 133 1.56 25.53 -25.99
CA ASN A 133 0.81 26.10 -27.09
C ASN A 133 0.33 27.50 -26.80
N TYR A 134 -0.13 27.73 -25.60
CA TYR A 134 -0.70 29.04 -25.36
C TYR A 134 0.32 30.07 -24.95
N ILE A 135 1.52 29.68 -24.86
CA ILE A 135 2.56 30.65 -24.71
C ILE A 135 2.69 31.49 -25.95
N THR A 136 2.39 30.89 -27.04
CA THR A 136 2.42 31.61 -28.31
C THR A 136 1.25 32.57 -28.47
#